data_c9db0acd2baddcca6f5d2e1c3bf50980
#
_entry.id   c9db0acd2baddcca6f5d2e1c3bf50980
#
_cell.length_a   1.000
_cell.length_b   1.000
_cell.length_c   1.000
_cell.angle_alpha   90.00
_cell.angle_beta   90.00
_cell.angle_gamma   90.00
#
_symmetry.space_group_name_H-M   'P 1'
#
loop_
_entity.id
_entity.type
_entity.pdbx_description
1 polymer ?
#
loop_
_entity_poly.entity_id
_entity_poly.type
_entity_poly.pdbx_seq_one_letter_code
_entity_poly.pdbx_strand_id
1 'polypeptide(L)'
;FAIAGQVDEKRWSNFEEMMAYCQANRGELRYSSGSRNNLPHMVIAKALQGYDCVAQNVPYTQDGNVFKDLGSKVLDFAFVNVGNFRSNPDKVKILMVLSELESSKKAFLGAPTIADLDVDLGLSNLGPMGWTWWIVNPNTPDDVTNKLRSAMERAMARQDVKDAVEAIGFVPLEWDHTMYEKIVGGVDAQLNSMGNALAWEEEELNKLN
;
A
#
# COMPACT_ATOMS: atom_id res chain seq x y z
N PHE A 1 1.08 3.94 0.82
CA PHE A 1 0.16 3.19 -0.05
C PHE A 1 -1.20 3.86 -0.05
N ALA A 2 -1.90 3.79 -1.19
CA ALA A 2 -3.23 4.35 -1.32
C ALA A 2 -4.12 3.47 -2.22
N ILE A 3 -5.43 3.63 -2.07
CA ILE A 3 -6.43 3.16 -3.02
C ILE A 3 -6.78 4.32 -3.94
N ALA A 4 -6.73 4.08 -5.24
CA ALA A 4 -7.09 5.04 -6.26
C ALA A 4 -8.18 4.50 -7.18
N GLY A 5 -9.07 5.36 -7.58
CA GLY A 5 -10.08 5.11 -8.59
C GLY A 5 -9.82 5.91 -9.87
N GLN A 6 -10.75 5.83 -10.79
CA GLN A 6 -10.73 6.62 -12.03
C GLN A 6 -11.03 8.09 -11.72
N VAL A 7 -10.45 9.00 -12.49
CA VAL A 7 -10.66 10.44 -12.34
C VAL A 7 -12.12 10.83 -12.69
N ASP A 8 -12.71 10.19 -13.69
CA ASP A 8 -14.04 10.46 -14.20
C ASP A 8 -15.12 9.50 -13.67
N GLU A 9 -14.85 8.80 -12.56
CA GLU A 9 -15.83 7.93 -11.91
C GLU A 9 -17.05 8.73 -11.43
N LYS A 10 -18.24 8.21 -11.70
CA LYS A 10 -19.52 8.86 -11.37
C LYS A 10 -20.40 8.08 -10.41
N ARG A 11 -20.07 6.80 -10.16
CA ARG A 11 -20.83 5.95 -9.24
C ARG A 11 -20.60 6.33 -7.77
N TRP A 12 -19.41 6.91 -7.49
CA TRP A 12 -19.01 7.38 -6.17
C TRP A 12 -18.02 8.54 -6.27
N SER A 13 -18.01 9.39 -5.24
CA SER A 13 -17.14 10.57 -5.17
C SER A 13 -15.97 10.39 -4.20
N ASN A 14 -16.07 9.45 -3.26
CA ASN A 14 -15.11 9.20 -2.19
C ASN A 14 -15.02 7.70 -1.85
N PHE A 15 -14.16 7.36 -0.91
CA PHE A 15 -13.93 5.98 -0.50
C PHE A 15 -15.16 5.33 0.14
N GLU A 16 -15.85 6.04 1.01
CA GLU A 16 -17.01 5.52 1.75
C GLU A 16 -18.20 5.24 0.82
N GLU A 17 -18.45 6.13 -0.14
CA GLU A 17 -19.45 5.91 -1.19
C GLU A 17 -19.09 4.69 -2.06
N MET A 18 -17.79 4.50 -2.38
CA MET A 18 -17.33 3.32 -3.09
C MET A 18 -17.57 2.04 -2.27
N MET A 19 -17.30 2.08 -0.97
CA MET A 19 -17.58 0.94 -0.07
C MET A 19 -19.08 0.63 -0.01
N ALA A 20 -19.93 1.66 0.11
CA ALA A 20 -21.39 1.48 0.10
C ALA A 20 -21.90 0.89 -1.22
N TYR A 21 -21.34 1.35 -2.35
CA TYR A 21 -21.66 0.77 -3.66
C TYR A 21 -21.23 -0.70 -3.72
N CYS A 22 -20.04 -1.02 -3.24
CA CYS A 22 -19.51 -2.38 -3.22
C CYS A 22 -20.37 -3.33 -2.37
N GLN A 23 -20.84 -2.87 -1.21
CA GLN A 23 -21.75 -3.66 -0.34
C GLN A 23 -23.07 -3.98 -1.06
N ALA A 24 -23.61 -3.03 -1.79
CA ALA A 24 -24.86 -3.20 -2.55
C ALA A 24 -24.68 -4.07 -3.80
N ASN A 25 -23.45 -4.17 -4.34
CA ASN A 25 -23.12 -4.86 -5.59
C ASN A 25 -21.96 -5.84 -5.36
N ARG A 26 -22.16 -6.80 -4.44
CA ARG A 26 -21.15 -7.77 -4.01
C ARG A 26 -20.55 -8.54 -5.18
N GLY A 27 -19.23 -8.54 -5.28
CA GLY A 27 -18.48 -9.26 -6.31
C GLY A 27 -18.46 -8.59 -7.69
N GLU A 28 -19.12 -7.45 -7.89
CA GLU A 28 -19.12 -6.76 -9.18
C GLU A 28 -17.88 -5.90 -9.41
N LEU A 29 -17.35 -5.27 -8.35
CA LEU A 29 -16.16 -4.43 -8.48
C LEU A 29 -14.90 -5.26 -8.69
N ARG A 30 -14.01 -4.74 -9.54
CA ARG A 30 -12.72 -5.33 -9.85
C ARG A 30 -11.60 -4.39 -9.44
N TYR A 31 -10.59 -4.93 -8.77
CA TYR A 31 -9.45 -4.13 -8.35
C TYR A 31 -8.13 -4.85 -8.61
N SER A 32 -7.04 -4.09 -8.60
CA SER A 32 -5.69 -4.66 -8.62
C SER A 32 -4.84 -4.14 -7.47
N SER A 33 -4.11 -5.06 -6.87
CA SER A 33 -3.04 -4.80 -5.90
C SER A 33 -1.65 -5.14 -6.48
N GLY A 34 -1.55 -5.32 -7.81
CA GLY A 34 -0.43 -5.94 -8.47
C GLY A 34 -0.52 -7.46 -8.38
N SER A 35 0.46 -8.13 -7.79
CA SER A 35 0.44 -9.58 -7.60
C SER A 35 -0.52 -10.00 -6.49
N ARG A 36 -1.06 -11.23 -6.59
CA ARG A 36 -1.82 -11.83 -5.48
C ARG A 36 -0.92 -12.17 -4.30
N ASN A 37 -1.50 -12.17 -3.11
CA ASN A 37 -0.87 -12.60 -1.84
C ASN A 37 0.41 -11.81 -1.47
N ASN A 38 0.54 -10.60 -1.99
CA ASN A 38 1.57 -9.65 -1.58
C ASN A 38 1.04 -8.69 -0.50
N LEU A 39 1.91 -7.90 0.10
CA LEU A 39 1.53 -6.93 1.13
C LEU A 39 0.43 -5.94 0.67
N PRO A 40 0.48 -5.33 -0.52
CA PRO A 40 -0.61 -4.50 -1.02
C PRO A 40 -1.96 -5.22 -1.08
N HIS A 41 -1.98 -6.49 -1.49
CA HIS A 41 -3.21 -7.29 -1.52
C HIS A 41 -3.78 -7.49 -0.12
N MET A 42 -2.94 -7.89 0.84
CA MET A 42 -3.35 -8.09 2.24
C MET A 42 -3.96 -6.82 2.85
N VAL A 43 -3.32 -5.68 2.61
CA VAL A 43 -3.78 -4.38 3.16
C VAL A 43 -5.11 -3.97 2.54
N ILE A 44 -5.28 -4.11 1.22
CA ILE A 44 -6.56 -3.81 0.57
C ILE A 44 -7.65 -4.80 1.03
N ALA A 45 -7.38 -6.10 1.01
CA ALA A 45 -8.34 -7.10 1.47
C ALA A 45 -8.79 -6.84 2.92
N LYS A 46 -7.86 -6.36 3.79
CA LYS A 46 -8.21 -5.97 5.16
C LYS A 46 -9.13 -4.75 5.20
N ALA A 47 -8.87 -3.74 4.37
CA ALA A 47 -9.75 -2.58 4.25
C ALA A 47 -11.15 -2.98 3.73
N LEU A 48 -11.20 -3.82 2.69
CA LEU A 48 -12.46 -4.33 2.14
C LEU A 48 -13.24 -5.17 3.15
N GLN A 49 -12.56 -6.02 3.92
CA GLN A 49 -13.16 -6.80 5.00
C GLN A 49 -13.80 -5.91 6.06
N GLY A 50 -13.15 -4.81 6.43
CA GLY A 50 -13.66 -3.85 7.42
C GLY A 50 -15.00 -3.21 7.03
N TYR A 51 -15.27 -3.12 5.71
CA TYR A 51 -16.52 -2.62 5.16
C TYR A 51 -17.46 -3.72 4.63
N ASP A 52 -17.14 -4.98 4.80
CA ASP A 52 -17.86 -6.10 4.15
C ASP A 52 -18.04 -5.89 2.62
N CYS A 53 -17.04 -5.32 1.98
CA CYS A 53 -16.99 -5.07 0.54
C CYS A 53 -16.35 -6.25 -0.16
N VAL A 54 -17.11 -7.03 -0.92
CA VAL A 54 -16.60 -8.16 -1.71
C VAL A 54 -16.29 -7.69 -3.12
N ALA A 55 -15.01 -7.68 -3.50
CA ALA A 55 -14.54 -7.27 -4.82
C ALA A 55 -13.53 -8.28 -5.37
N GLN A 56 -13.40 -8.35 -6.69
CA GLN A 56 -12.55 -9.32 -7.38
C GLN A 56 -11.13 -8.78 -7.56
N ASN A 57 -10.13 -9.44 -6.97
CA ASN A 57 -8.72 -9.12 -7.22
C ASN A 57 -8.27 -9.63 -8.60
N VAL A 58 -7.83 -8.72 -9.46
CA VAL A 58 -7.25 -9.00 -10.77
C VAL A 58 -5.74 -8.81 -10.70
N PRO A 59 -4.93 -9.88 -10.78
CA PRO A 59 -3.48 -9.77 -10.67
C PRO A 59 -2.84 -9.22 -11.94
N TYR A 60 -1.83 -8.38 -11.76
CA TYR A 60 -0.99 -7.84 -12.84
C TYR A 60 0.49 -8.06 -12.55
N THR A 61 1.26 -8.30 -13.58
CA THR A 61 2.72 -8.41 -13.49
C THR A 61 3.45 -7.09 -13.76
N GLN A 62 2.73 -6.08 -14.28
CA GLN A 62 3.27 -4.78 -14.63
C GLN A 62 2.30 -3.66 -14.24
N ASP A 63 2.78 -2.71 -13.47
CA ASP A 63 1.98 -1.58 -12.98
C ASP A 63 1.37 -0.73 -14.11
N GLY A 64 2.09 -0.58 -15.23
CA GLY A 64 1.60 0.19 -16.38
C GLY A 64 0.28 -0.32 -16.94
N ASN A 65 0.05 -1.63 -16.90
CA ASN A 65 -1.21 -2.23 -17.35
C ASN A 65 -2.35 -1.96 -16.37
N VAL A 66 -2.07 -1.87 -15.07
CA VAL A 66 -3.06 -1.50 -14.05
C VAL A 66 -3.66 -0.12 -14.36
N PHE A 67 -2.81 0.87 -14.65
CA PHE A 67 -3.29 2.24 -14.94
C PHE A 67 -4.02 2.36 -16.27
N LYS A 68 -3.60 1.57 -17.28
CA LYS A 68 -4.32 1.47 -18.54
C LYS A 68 -5.73 0.91 -18.33
N ASP A 69 -5.83 -0.18 -17.59
CA ASP A 69 -7.09 -0.90 -17.39
C ASP A 69 -8.00 -0.19 -16.38
N LEU A 70 -7.44 0.58 -15.46
CA LEU A 70 -8.19 1.52 -14.64
C LEU A 70 -8.82 2.63 -15.51
N GLY A 71 -8.04 3.24 -16.42
CA GLY A 71 -8.53 4.29 -17.34
C GLY A 71 -9.54 3.78 -18.38
N SER A 72 -9.47 2.51 -18.78
CA SER A 72 -10.44 1.87 -19.70
C SER A 72 -11.62 1.19 -19.01
N LYS A 73 -11.79 1.38 -17.69
CA LYS A 73 -12.89 0.84 -16.86
C LYS A 73 -12.95 -0.69 -16.81
N VAL A 74 -11.82 -1.35 -17.05
CA VAL A 74 -11.65 -2.79 -16.79
C VAL A 74 -11.46 -3.04 -15.30
N LEU A 75 -10.78 -2.12 -14.61
CA LEU A 75 -10.68 -2.05 -13.15
C LEU A 75 -11.49 -0.87 -12.63
N ASP A 76 -12.07 -1.04 -11.45
CA ASP A 76 -12.82 0.00 -10.75
C ASP A 76 -11.92 0.81 -9.81
N PHE A 77 -10.98 0.15 -9.14
CA PHE A 77 -9.98 0.80 -8.29
C PHE A 77 -8.67 -0.01 -8.27
N ALA A 78 -7.63 0.60 -7.76
CA ALA A 78 -6.32 -0.04 -7.69
C ALA A 78 -5.50 0.45 -6.51
N PHE A 79 -4.55 -0.38 -6.09
CA PHE A 79 -3.44 0.01 -5.25
C PHE A 79 -2.49 0.93 -6.02
N VAL A 80 -2.04 2.00 -5.36
CA VAL A 80 -0.98 2.86 -5.88
C VAL A 80 0.03 3.21 -4.79
N ASN A 81 1.30 3.25 -5.18
CA ASN A 81 2.35 3.88 -4.41
C ASN A 81 2.54 5.34 -4.86
N VAL A 82 3.34 6.10 -4.11
CA VAL A 82 3.56 7.53 -4.41
C VAL A 82 4.24 7.73 -5.78
N GLY A 83 5.20 6.86 -6.16
CA GLY A 83 5.87 6.93 -7.45
C GLY A 83 4.90 6.73 -8.62
N ASN A 84 4.05 5.73 -8.51
CA ASN A 84 3.00 5.46 -9.50
C ASN A 84 1.99 6.60 -9.62
N PHE A 85 1.56 7.18 -8.48
CA PHE A 85 0.68 8.34 -8.46
C PHE A 85 1.32 9.56 -9.15
N ARG A 86 2.56 9.90 -8.78
CA ARG A 86 3.28 11.05 -9.36
C ARG A 86 3.54 10.90 -10.86
N SER A 87 3.69 9.66 -11.34
CA SER A 87 3.87 9.38 -12.77
C SER A 87 2.56 9.41 -13.57
N ASN A 88 1.41 9.39 -12.90
CA ASN A 88 0.10 9.32 -13.53
C ASN A 88 -0.95 10.23 -12.83
N PRO A 89 -0.62 11.50 -12.51
CA PRO A 89 -1.47 12.33 -11.67
C PRO A 89 -2.85 12.62 -12.28
N ASP A 90 -2.92 12.66 -13.62
CA ASP A 90 -4.15 12.96 -14.36
C ASP A 90 -5.00 11.70 -14.66
N LYS A 91 -4.52 10.52 -14.31
CA LYS A 91 -5.19 9.25 -14.63
C LYS A 91 -5.91 8.63 -13.44
N VAL A 92 -5.54 9.01 -12.24
CA VAL A 92 -6.05 8.41 -11.01
C VAL A 92 -6.47 9.46 -10.01
N LYS A 93 -7.56 9.19 -9.32
CA LYS A 93 -8.02 9.94 -8.15
C LYS A 93 -7.73 9.11 -6.91
N ILE A 94 -6.98 9.68 -5.97
CA ILE A 94 -6.76 9.01 -4.68
C ILE A 94 -8.08 9.04 -3.90
N LEU A 95 -8.54 7.87 -3.51
CA LEU A 95 -9.75 7.69 -2.71
C LEU A 95 -9.41 7.60 -1.22
N MET A 96 -8.33 6.89 -0.87
CA MET A 96 -7.93 6.66 0.53
C MET A 96 -6.44 6.38 0.63
N VAL A 97 -5.75 7.07 1.53
CA VAL A 97 -4.37 6.76 1.91
C VAL A 97 -4.39 5.75 3.06
N LEU A 98 -3.80 4.59 2.85
CA LEU A 98 -3.77 3.48 3.81
C LEU A 98 -2.66 3.66 4.86
N SER A 99 -2.65 4.80 5.51
CA SER A 99 -1.66 5.18 6.52
C SER A 99 -2.19 6.35 7.34
N GLU A 100 -1.85 6.39 8.62
CA GLU A 100 -2.13 7.52 9.52
C GLU A 100 -1.03 8.58 9.51
N LEU A 101 0.08 8.32 8.80
CA LEU A 101 1.25 9.21 8.81
C LEU A 101 0.98 10.49 8.01
N GLU A 102 1.25 11.63 8.62
CA GLU A 102 1.14 12.95 7.95
C GLU A 102 2.05 13.05 6.72
N SER A 103 3.22 12.42 6.74
CA SER A 103 4.10 12.32 5.57
C SER A 103 3.43 11.59 4.39
N SER A 104 2.64 10.56 4.66
CA SER A 104 1.88 9.84 3.65
C SER A 104 0.75 10.72 3.08
N LYS A 105 0.01 11.44 3.93
CA LYS A 105 -1.01 12.40 3.51
C LYS A 105 -0.43 13.47 2.57
N LYS A 106 0.69 14.06 2.96
CA LYS A 106 1.42 15.04 2.15
C LYS A 106 1.88 14.46 0.80
N ALA A 107 2.39 13.22 0.79
CA ALA A 107 2.88 12.57 -0.41
C ALA A 107 1.76 12.32 -1.46
N PHE A 108 0.52 12.17 -1.01
CA PHE A 108 -0.69 12.05 -1.83
C PHE A 108 -1.52 13.34 -1.89
N LEU A 109 -0.88 14.50 -1.79
CA LEU A 109 -1.44 15.84 -1.98
C LEU A 109 -2.63 16.15 -1.05
N GLY A 110 -2.61 15.65 0.18
CA GLY A 110 -3.64 15.90 1.17
C GLY A 110 -4.89 15.03 1.03
N ALA A 111 -4.82 13.94 0.26
CA ALA A 111 -5.93 12.99 0.13
C ALA A 111 -6.34 12.41 1.51
N PRO A 112 -7.61 11.97 1.68
CA PRO A 112 -8.08 11.37 2.91
C PRO A 112 -7.23 10.18 3.35
N THR A 113 -7.06 10.01 4.64
CA THR A 113 -6.29 8.92 5.26
C THR A 113 -7.21 8.02 6.07
N ILE A 114 -6.74 6.84 6.45
CA ILE A 114 -7.50 5.95 7.34
C ILE A 114 -7.80 6.59 8.70
N ALA A 115 -7.05 7.62 9.11
CA ALA A 115 -7.34 8.38 10.34
C ALA A 115 -8.58 9.29 10.20
N ASP A 116 -9.02 9.57 8.99
CA ASP A 116 -10.20 10.39 8.69
C ASP A 116 -11.50 9.53 8.65
N LEU A 117 -11.40 8.20 8.84
CA LEU A 117 -12.54 7.28 8.82
C LEU A 117 -13.13 7.09 10.22
N ASP A 118 -14.46 6.92 10.27
CA ASP A 118 -15.17 6.54 11.49
C ASP A 118 -15.06 5.04 11.83
N VAL A 119 -14.52 4.23 10.87
CA VAL A 119 -14.40 2.78 11.00
C VAL A 119 -12.94 2.40 11.15
N ASP A 120 -12.59 1.67 12.21
CA ASP A 120 -11.27 1.06 12.35
C ASP A 120 -11.14 -0.13 11.40
N LEU A 121 -10.32 0.04 10.37
CA LEU A 121 -10.00 -1.02 9.39
C LEU A 121 -9.03 -2.07 9.93
N GLY A 122 -8.58 -1.95 11.18
CA GLY A 122 -7.50 -2.77 11.73
C GLY A 122 -6.14 -2.50 11.09
N LEU A 123 -5.99 -1.33 10.48
CA LEU A 123 -4.75 -0.83 9.87
C LEU A 123 -4.12 0.28 10.72
N SER A 124 -4.78 0.71 11.79
CA SER A 124 -4.28 1.70 12.74
C SER A 124 -3.01 1.20 13.44
N ASN A 125 -2.11 2.13 13.74
CA ASN A 125 -0.82 1.83 14.36
C ASN A 125 0.11 0.92 13.53
N LEU A 126 -0.20 0.69 12.27
CA LEU A 126 0.74 0.07 11.36
C LEU A 126 1.91 1.05 11.14
N GLY A 127 3.10 0.60 11.46
CA GLY A 127 4.32 1.33 11.12
C GLY A 127 4.42 1.57 9.61
N PRO A 128 5.44 2.30 9.14
CA PRO A 128 5.66 2.45 7.71
C PRO A 128 5.72 1.07 7.04
N MET A 129 4.82 0.81 6.10
CA MET A 129 4.80 -0.42 5.32
C MET A 129 5.55 -0.23 4.00
N GLY A 130 6.15 -1.30 3.49
CA GLY A 130 6.86 -1.25 2.21
C GLY A 130 8.23 -0.60 2.30
N TRP A 131 8.92 -0.76 3.43
CA TRP A 131 10.29 -0.31 3.59
C TRP A 131 11.28 -1.20 2.84
N THR A 132 12.43 -0.65 2.51
CA THR A 132 13.52 -1.32 1.81
C THR A 132 14.71 -1.51 2.73
N TRP A 133 15.22 -2.73 2.77
CA TRP A 133 16.46 -3.08 3.43
C TRP A 133 17.57 -3.34 2.42
N TRP A 134 18.79 -2.97 2.79
CA TRP A 134 19.99 -3.44 2.11
C TRP A 134 20.47 -4.71 2.81
N ILE A 135 20.59 -5.78 2.07
CA ILE A 135 21.04 -7.08 2.59
C ILE A 135 22.32 -7.51 1.91
N VAL A 136 23.16 -8.23 2.63
CA VAL A 136 24.38 -8.84 2.11
C VAL A 136 24.30 -10.35 2.28
N ASN A 137 25.14 -11.10 1.54
CA ASN A 137 25.25 -12.54 1.73
C ASN A 137 25.67 -12.84 3.17
N PRO A 138 25.09 -13.84 3.87
CA PRO A 138 25.45 -14.16 5.26
C PRO A 138 26.92 -14.55 5.44
N ASN A 139 27.61 -15.00 4.38
CA ASN A 139 29.03 -15.31 4.40
C ASN A 139 29.94 -14.10 4.09
N THR A 140 29.38 -12.89 3.98
CA THR A 140 30.20 -11.67 3.81
C THR A 140 31.03 -11.44 5.07
N PRO A 141 32.37 -11.23 4.96
CA PRO A 141 33.20 -10.95 6.12
C PRO A 141 32.71 -9.77 6.95
N ASP A 142 32.81 -9.86 8.27
CA ASP A 142 32.28 -8.84 9.19
C ASP A 142 32.88 -7.45 8.96
N ASP A 143 34.16 -7.37 8.62
CA ASP A 143 34.83 -6.10 8.34
C ASP A 143 34.24 -5.41 7.08
N VAL A 144 33.88 -6.19 6.08
CA VAL A 144 33.21 -5.70 4.86
C VAL A 144 31.77 -5.26 5.20
N THR A 145 31.02 -6.09 5.92
CA THR A 145 29.66 -5.77 6.36
C THR A 145 29.62 -4.50 7.19
N ASN A 146 30.54 -4.33 8.14
CA ASN A 146 30.63 -3.14 8.98
C ASN A 146 31.01 -1.89 8.18
N LYS A 147 31.88 -2.00 7.17
CA LYS A 147 32.20 -0.89 6.26
C LYS A 147 30.96 -0.46 5.45
N LEU A 148 30.19 -1.41 4.93
CA LEU A 148 28.96 -1.14 4.19
C LEU A 148 27.90 -0.47 5.10
N ARG A 149 27.66 -1.01 6.30
CA ARG A 149 26.74 -0.39 7.29
C ARG A 149 27.10 1.05 7.56
N SER A 150 28.36 1.31 7.94
CA SER A 150 28.82 2.67 8.22
C SER A 150 28.74 3.61 7.01
N ALA A 151 28.95 3.10 5.80
CA ALA A 151 28.80 3.89 4.58
C ALA A 151 27.33 4.25 4.32
N MET A 152 26.39 3.30 4.48
CA MET A 152 24.97 3.51 4.32
C MET A 152 24.40 4.47 5.36
N GLU A 153 24.79 4.30 6.64
CA GLU A 153 24.39 5.22 7.72
C GLU A 153 24.82 6.65 7.44
N ARG A 154 26.08 6.84 7.03
CA ARG A 154 26.57 8.19 6.64
C ARG A 154 25.84 8.74 5.41
N ALA A 155 25.50 7.90 4.44
CA ALA A 155 24.76 8.33 3.27
C ALA A 155 23.33 8.77 3.64
N MET A 156 22.62 7.98 4.43
CA MET A 156 21.26 8.28 4.88
C MET A 156 21.18 9.47 5.86
N ALA A 157 22.26 9.80 6.55
CA ALA A 157 22.33 10.99 7.39
C ALA A 157 22.43 12.31 6.59
N ARG A 158 22.77 12.26 5.29
CA ARG A 158 22.93 13.44 4.44
C ARG A 158 21.57 13.99 4.02
N GLN A 159 21.42 15.32 4.10
CA GLN A 159 20.17 15.98 3.71
C GLN A 159 19.86 15.82 2.22
N ASP A 160 20.86 15.93 1.35
CA ASP A 160 20.68 15.77 -0.09
C ASP A 160 20.21 14.36 -0.49
N VAL A 161 20.59 13.32 0.26
CA VAL A 161 20.09 11.95 0.07
C VAL A 161 18.64 11.85 0.54
N LYS A 162 18.32 12.43 1.71
CA LYS A 162 16.92 12.46 2.20
C LYS A 162 16.01 13.18 1.21
N ASP A 163 16.43 14.35 0.73
CA ASP A 163 15.68 15.12 -0.26
C ASP A 163 15.47 14.33 -1.57
N ALA A 164 16.48 13.58 -2.02
CA ALA A 164 16.37 12.72 -3.20
C ALA A 164 15.39 11.55 -2.99
N VAL A 165 15.40 10.94 -1.80
CA VAL A 165 14.46 9.88 -1.41
C VAL A 165 13.03 10.41 -1.38
N GLU A 166 12.81 11.59 -0.79
CA GLU A 166 11.51 12.26 -0.77
C GLU A 166 11.04 12.68 -2.16
N ALA A 167 11.96 13.13 -3.02
CA ALA A 167 11.63 13.54 -4.38
C ALA A 167 11.04 12.41 -5.23
N ILE A 168 11.48 11.16 -5.00
CA ILE A 168 10.91 9.97 -5.66
C ILE A 168 9.70 9.38 -4.92
N GLY A 169 9.26 10.01 -3.82
CA GLY A 169 8.02 9.67 -3.12
C GLY A 169 8.15 8.66 -2.00
N PHE A 170 9.37 8.42 -1.53
CA PHE A 170 9.60 7.60 -0.34
C PHE A 170 9.84 8.48 0.89
N VAL A 171 9.67 7.88 2.06
CA VAL A 171 9.99 8.52 3.34
C VAL A 171 11.35 8.01 3.78
N PRO A 172 12.36 8.88 3.99
CA PRO A 172 13.64 8.45 4.52
C PRO A 172 13.46 7.97 5.96
N LEU A 173 13.92 6.74 6.24
CA LEU A 173 13.87 6.14 7.56
C LEU A 173 15.27 6.13 8.18
N GLU A 174 15.36 6.58 9.43
CA GLU A 174 16.61 6.56 10.19
C GLU A 174 16.73 5.30 11.05
N TRP A 175 16.52 4.15 10.42
CA TRP A 175 16.62 2.85 11.07
C TRP A 175 18.00 2.26 10.83
N ASP A 176 18.68 1.99 11.90
CA ASP A 176 19.94 1.22 11.87
C ASP A 176 19.69 -0.29 11.95
N HIS A 177 20.74 -1.07 11.75
CA HIS A 177 20.67 -2.53 11.74
C HIS A 177 20.24 -3.14 13.07
N THR A 178 20.38 -2.44 14.21
CA THR A 178 19.98 -2.95 15.53
C THR A 178 18.46 -2.98 15.71
N MET A 179 17.75 -2.21 14.90
CA MET A 179 16.28 -2.15 14.91
C MET A 179 15.63 -3.30 14.12
N TYR A 180 16.42 -4.06 13.33
CA TYR A 180 15.89 -5.04 12.39
C TYR A 180 14.93 -6.05 13.04
N GLU A 181 15.34 -6.71 14.11
CA GLU A 181 14.52 -7.74 14.77
C GLU A 181 13.20 -7.17 15.31
N LYS A 182 13.26 -5.98 15.93
CA LYS A 182 12.07 -5.31 16.44
C LYS A 182 11.09 -4.96 15.32
N ILE A 183 11.62 -4.45 14.21
CA ILE A 183 10.79 -4.03 13.06
C ILE A 183 10.20 -5.25 12.38
N VAL A 184 10.99 -6.27 12.09
CA VAL A 184 10.51 -7.51 11.45
C VAL A 184 9.51 -8.23 12.34
N GLY A 185 9.74 -8.32 13.64
CA GLY A 185 8.78 -8.92 14.58
C GLY A 185 7.46 -8.15 14.64
N GLY A 186 7.50 -6.80 14.57
CA GLY A 186 6.30 -5.97 14.50
C GLY A 186 5.51 -6.20 13.20
N VAL A 187 6.21 -6.29 12.07
CA VAL A 187 5.59 -6.56 10.77
C VAL A 187 5.02 -7.97 10.69
N ASP A 188 5.70 -8.97 11.23
CA ASP A 188 5.19 -10.34 11.28
C ASP A 188 3.86 -10.41 12.03
N ALA A 189 3.76 -9.74 13.17
CA ALA A 189 2.49 -9.62 13.91
C ALA A 189 1.39 -8.92 13.09
N GLN A 190 1.74 -7.87 12.33
CA GLN A 190 0.80 -7.16 11.45
C GLN A 190 0.34 -8.04 10.29
N LEU A 191 1.26 -8.73 9.62
CA LEU A 191 0.93 -9.65 8.52
C LEU A 191 0.02 -10.78 9.00
N ASN A 192 0.29 -11.34 10.17
CA ASN A 192 -0.56 -12.36 10.78
C ASN A 192 -1.97 -11.83 11.07
N SER A 193 -2.11 -10.59 11.52
CA SER A 193 -3.41 -9.96 11.75
C SER A 193 -4.21 -9.73 10.47
N MET A 194 -3.52 -9.54 9.32
CA MET A 194 -4.14 -9.34 8.01
C MET A 194 -4.35 -10.63 7.22
N GLY A 195 -3.73 -11.75 7.62
CA GLY A 195 -3.78 -13.02 6.87
C GLY A 195 -5.20 -13.56 6.70
N ASN A 196 -6.07 -13.36 7.68
CA ASN A 196 -7.47 -13.76 7.62
C ASN A 196 -8.28 -13.00 6.55
N ALA A 197 -7.86 -11.81 6.15
CA ALA A 197 -8.58 -11.01 5.17
C ALA A 197 -8.52 -11.61 3.76
N LEU A 198 -7.40 -12.23 3.38
CA LEU A 198 -7.29 -12.94 2.10
C LEU A 198 -8.18 -14.18 2.05
N ALA A 199 -8.21 -14.95 3.14
CA ALA A 199 -9.09 -16.11 3.25
C ALA A 199 -10.58 -15.71 3.22
N TRP A 200 -10.92 -14.62 3.90
CA TRP A 200 -12.27 -14.05 3.88
C TRP A 200 -12.68 -13.62 2.46
N GLU A 201 -11.80 -12.92 1.74
CA GLU A 201 -12.08 -12.49 0.36
C GLU A 201 -12.37 -13.69 -0.55
N GLU A 202 -11.53 -14.73 -0.48
CA GLU A 202 -11.72 -15.95 -1.26
C GLU A 202 -13.03 -16.68 -0.90
N GLU A 203 -13.32 -16.79 0.40
CA GLU A 203 -14.55 -17.43 0.88
C GLU A 203 -15.79 -16.68 0.39
N GLU A 204 -15.82 -15.36 0.53
CA GLU A 204 -16.96 -14.54 0.12
C GLU A 204 -17.18 -14.57 -1.40
N LEU A 205 -16.11 -14.53 -2.20
CA LEU A 205 -16.22 -14.67 -3.65
C LEU A 205 -16.73 -16.05 -4.07
N ASN A 206 -16.32 -17.11 -3.36
CA ASN A 206 -16.80 -18.46 -3.64
C ASN A 206 -18.30 -18.65 -3.33
N LYS A 207 -18.87 -17.86 -2.41
CA LYS A 207 -20.32 -17.87 -2.11
C LYS A 207 -21.17 -17.23 -3.23
N LEU A 208 -20.56 -16.43 -4.10
CA LEU A 208 -21.24 -15.74 -5.20
C LEU A 208 -21.25 -16.57 -6.52
N ASN A 209 -20.45 -17.62 -6.60
CA ASN A 209 -20.36 -18.53 -7.75
C ASN A 209 -21.19 -19.79 -7.52
#